data_62f0b41987a01f3c3d9e79f7d6ffd5d7
#
_entry.id   62f0b41987a01f3c3d9e79f7d6ffd5d7
#
_cell.length_a   1.000
_cell.length_b   1.000
_cell.length_c   1.000
_cell.angle_alpha   90.00
_cell.angle_beta   90.00
_cell.angle_gamma   90.00
#
_symmetry.space_group_name_H-M   'P 1'
#
loop_
_entity.id
_entity.type
_entity.pdbx_description
1 polymer ?
#
loop_
_entity_poly.entity_id
_entity_poly.type
_entity_poly.pdbx_seq_one_letter_code
_entity_poly.pdbx_strand_id
1 'polypeptide(L)'
;MHWKTETLAFAFAVATLSGHATASRGEESTDPSRFTYARLYCGPDGNTHFQDATAELRKTDFAPPAPPIHIGSDFPASRAFFGGFDARWGSHDLENRLNHPTPATQFGIVLQGIFSITTTDGETRQLRPGSVFRLEDTSPCKGHITVVGDQPGYLMFVR
;
A
#
# COMPACT_ATOMS: atom_id res chain seq x y z
N MET A 1 -67.13 -28.11 7.49
CA MET A 1 -65.78 -28.41 8.04
C MET A 1 -64.79 -27.64 7.21
N HIS A 2 -64.39 -26.42 7.64
CA HIS A 2 -63.48 -25.53 6.90
C HIS A 2 -62.10 -25.62 7.52
N TRP A 3 -61.12 -26.07 6.76
CA TRP A 3 -59.71 -26.12 7.21
C TRP A 3 -59.04 -24.82 6.70
N LYS A 4 -58.57 -24.00 7.62
CA LYS A 4 -57.72 -22.83 7.36
C LYS A 4 -56.26 -23.29 7.34
N THR A 5 -55.61 -23.17 6.20
CA THR A 5 -54.18 -23.32 6.03
C THR A 5 -53.50 -21.99 6.38
N GLU A 6 -52.73 -21.98 7.49
CA GLU A 6 -51.87 -20.86 7.84
C GLU A 6 -50.49 -21.05 7.17
N THR A 7 -50.13 -20.11 6.30
CA THR A 7 -48.82 -20.07 5.64
C THR A 7 -47.86 -19.29 6.52
N LEU A 8 -46.89 -20.00 7.15
CA LEU A 8 -45.78 -19.35 7.85
C LEU A 8 -44.77 -18.85 6.84
N ALA A 9 -44.60 -17.52 6.75
CA ALA A 9 -43.54 -16.88 5.98
C ALA A 9 -42.29 -16.78 6.86
N PHE A 10 -41.25 -17.54 6.51
CA PHE A 10 -39.91 -17.36 7.08
C PHE A 10 -39.19 -16.24 6.34
N ALA A 11 -38.98 -15.14 7.05
CA ALA A 11 -38.13 -14.06 6.58
C ALA A 11 -36.65 -14.40 6.88
N PHE A 12 -35.89 -14.69 5.84
CA PHE A 12 -34.43 -14.79 5.93
C PHE A 12 -33.83 -13.37 5.94
N ALA A 13 -33.31 -12.96 7.07
CA ALA A 13 -32.48 -11.75 7.17
C ALA A 13 -31.06 -12.07 6.67
N VAL A 14 -30.74 -11.61 5.47
CA VAL A 14 -29.37 -11.64 4.96
C VAL A 14 -28.62 -10.47 5.57
N ALA A 15 -27.77 -10.74 6.57
CA ALA A 15 -26.83 -9.76 7.10
C ALA A 15 -25.67 -9.59 6.11
N THR A 16 -25.68 -8.51 5.34
CA THR A 16 -24.54 -8.10 4.52
C THR A 16 -23.49 -7.48 5.43
N LEU A 17 -22.40 -8.20 5.72
CA LEU A 17 -21.19 -7.62 6.29
C LEU A 17 -20.54 -6.75 5.22
N SER A 18 -20.83 -5.46 5.23
CA SER A 18 -20.11 -4.45 4.46
C SER A 18 -18.77 -4.20 5.16
N GLY A 19 -17.74 -4.95 4.75
CA GLY A 19 -16.36 -4.65 5.11
C GLY A 19 -15.98 -3.29 4.51
N HIS A 20 -15.93 -2.24 5.34
CA HIS A 20 -15.45 -0.94 4.93
C HIS A 20 -13.93 -1.03 4.80
N ALA A 21 -13.43 -1.13 3.55
CA ALA A 21 -12.03 -0.87 3.27
C ALA A 21 -11.80 0.63 3.56
N THR A 22 -11.13 0.93 4.66
CA THR A 22 -10.66 2.28 4.95
C THR A 22 -9.60 2.65 3.92
N ALA A 23 -9.99 3.43 2.91
CA ALA A 23 -9.02 4.08 2.05
C ALA A 23 -8.22 5.05 2.94
N SER A 24 -7.00 4.68 3.29
CA SER A 24 -6.04 5.59 3.91
C SER A 24 -5.69 6.66 2.88
N ARG A 25 -6.50 7.70 2.83
CA ARG A 25 -6.12 8.97 2.22
C ARG A 25 -5.20 9.60 3.25
N GLY A 26 -3.89 9.48 3.05
CA GLY A 26 -2.94 10.23 3.85
C GLY A 26 -3.42 11.68 3.88
N GLU A 27 -3.65 12.21 5.05
CA GLU A 27 -4.01 13.61 5.24
C GLU A 27 -2.88 14.41 4.60
N GLU A 28 -3.22 15.18 3.55
CA GLU A 28 -2.25 15.96 2.79
C GLU A 28 -1.68 17.01 3.75
N SER A 29 -0.45 16.77 4.23
CA SER A 29 0.21 17.65 5.19
C SER A 29 0.41 19.01 4.53
N THR A 30 -0.13 20.06 5.15
CA THR A 30 0.13 21.44 4.72
C THR A 30 1.50 21.96 5.20
N ASP A 31 2.21 21.20 6.04
CA ASP A 31 3.52 21.51 6.55
C ASP A 31 4.61 20.93 5.64
N PRO A 32 5.35 21.77 4.87
CA PRO A 32 6.37 21.28 3.96
C PRO A 32 7.63 20.73 4.67
N SER A 33 7.71 20.83 6.00
CA SER A 33 8.82 20.28 6.78
C SER A 33 8.68 18.80 7.09
N ARG A 34 7.55 18.14 6.73
CA ARG A 34 7.26 16.75 7.05
C ARG A 34 6.63 16.05 5.85
N PHE A 35 7.12 14.84 5.56
CA PHE A 35 6.57 13.99 4.52
C PHE A 35 6.31 12.59 5.06
N THR A 36 5.05 12.15 5.01
CA THR A 36 4.64 10.82 5.50
C THR A 36 4.55 9.83 4.35
N TYR A 37 5.06 8.62 4.57
CA TYR A 37 5.02 7.53 3.62
C TYR A 37 4.73 6.19 4.30
N ALA A 38 4.19 5.23 3.55
CA ALA A 38 3.97 3.87 4.06
C ALA A 38 5.29 3.10 4.12
N ARG A 39 5.54 2.39 5.21
CA ARG A 39 6.67 1.49 5.39
C ARG A 39 6.15 0.06 5.57
N LEU A 40 6.64 -0.87 4.76
CA LEU A 40 6.48 -2.30 4.98
C LEU A 40 7.76 -2.83 5.61
N TYR A 41 7.63 -3.46 6.77
CA TYR A 41 8.80 -3.99 7.49
C TYR A 41 8.54 -5.40 8.00
N CYS A 42 9.62 -6.14 8.26
CA CYS A 42 9.57 -7.46 8.83
C CYS A 42 9.57 -7.38 10.36
N GLY A 43 8.56 -7.96 10.99
CA GLY A 43 8.52 -8.11 12.44
C GLY A 43 9.45 -9.24 12.93
N PRO A 44 9.70 -9.34 14.25
CA PRO A 44 10.52 -10.39 14.82
C PRO A 44 9.93 -11.79 14.68
N ASP A 45 8.64 -11.90 14.38
CA ASP A 45 7.90 -13.12 14.10
C ASP A 45 7.98 -13.55 12.61
N GLY A 46 8.71 -12.78 11.79
CA GLY A 46 8.85 -12.98 10.35
C GLY A 46 7.62 -12.53 9.54
N ASN A 47 6.62 -11.93 10.17
CA ASN A 47 5.48 -11.36 9.46
C ASN A 47 5.81 -9.96 8.94
N THR A 48 5.14 -9.59 7.86
CA THR A 48 5.20 -8.23 7.30
C THR A 48 4.10 -7.38 7.89
N HIS A 49 4.43 -6.13 8.20
CA HIS A 49 3.54 -5.15 8.80
C HIS A 49 3.64 -3.82 8.08
N PHE A 50 2.56 -3.03 8.14
CA PHE A 50 2.61 -1.62 7.76
C PHE A 50 2.93 -0.72 8.96
N GLN A 51 3.58 0.39 8.67
CA GLN A 51 3.82 1.51 9.56
C GLN A 51 3.77 2.81 8.75
N ASP A 52 3.19 3.86 9.31
CA ASP A 52 3.35 5.21 8.77
C ASP A 52 4.66 5.78 9.28
N ALA A 53 5.56 6.10 8.35
CA ALA A 53 6.86 6.71 8.63
C ALA A 53 6.87 8.17 8.17
N THR A 54 7.58 9.02 8.89
CA THR A 54 7.69 10.44 8.57
C THR A 54 9.15 10.79 8.29
N ALA A 55 9.40 11.43 7.15
CA ALA A 55 10.66 12.09 6.85
C ALA A 55 10.58 13.54 7.33
N GLU A 56 11.51 13.93 8.20
CA GLU A 56 11.69 15.32 8.62
C GLU A 56 12.54 16.06 7.58
N LEU A 57 12.05 17.21 7.10
CA LEU A 57 12.70 18.01 6.08
C LEU A 57 13.14 19.34 6.67
N ARG A 58 14.32 19.82 6.28
CA ARG A 58 14.90 21.07 6.78
C ARG A 58 15.01 22.10 5.66
N LYS A 59 14.64 23.34 5.97
CA LYS A 59 14.78 24.44 5.03
C LYS A 59 16.25 24.66 4.67
N THR A 60 16.56 24.62 3.38
CA THR A 60 17.93 24.60 2.85
C THR A 60 18.04 25.45 1.59
N ASP A 61 19.11 26.24 1.46
CA ASP A 61 19.48 26.95 0.24
C ASP A 61 20.09 25.94 -0.74
N PHE A 62 19.24 25.25 -1.47
CA PHE A 62 19.65 24.13 -2.34
C PHE A 62 20.21 24.60 -3.69
N ALA A 63 19.63 25.61 -4.31
CA ALA A 63 20.00 26.07 -5.66
C ALA A 63 19.86 27.60 -5.81
N PRO A 64 20.70 28.44 -5.13
CA PRO A 64 20.63 29.88 -5.29
C PRO A 64 20.79 30.31 -6.77
N PRO A 65 20.05 31.32 -7.25
CA PRO A 65 19.23 32.26 -6.52
C PRO A 65 17.76 31.80 -6.29
N ALA A 66 17.41 30.54 -6.56
CA ALA A 66 16.07 30.04 -6.25
C ALA A 66 15.78 30.12 -4.74
N PRO A 67 14.51 30.34 -4.33
CA PRO A 67 14.15 30.33 -2.91
C PRO A 67 14.51 29.00 -2.22
N PRO A 68 14.80 29.01 -0.91
CA PRO A 68 15.06 27.80 -0.13
C PRO A 68 13.92 26.78 -0.23
N ILE A 69 14.27 25.51 -0.25
CA ILE A 69 13.33 24.36 -0.20
C ILE A 69 13.55 23.53 1.04
N HIS A 70 12.62 22.62 1.34
CA HIS A 70 12.77 21.68 2.45
C HIS A 70 13.36 20.36 1.93
N ILE A 71 14.49 19.92 2.52
CA ILE A 71 15.22 18.70 2.14
C ILE A 71 15.34 17.79 3.36
N GLY A 72 15.03 16.52 3.15
CA GLY A 72 15.23 15.45 4.14
C GLY A 72 16.65 14.88 4.12
N SER A 73 16.84 13.85 4.91
CA SER A 73 18.07 13.07 4.87
C SER A 73 18.18 12.30 3.57
N ASP A 74 19.40 12.18 3.03
CA ASP A 74 19.67 11.35 1.88
C ASP A 74 19.44 9.87 2.20
N PHE A 75 18.88 9.17 1.22
CA PHE A 75 18.84 7.71 1.23
C PHE A 75 19.90 7.20 0.26
N PRO A 76 20.83 6.33 0.70
CA PRO A 76 21.77 5.72 -0.22
C PRO A 76 21.00 4.91 -1.27
N ALA A 77 21.18 5.28 -2.53
CA ALA A 77 20.54 4.61 -3.67
C ALA A 77 21.58 4.29 -4.74
N SER A 78 21.57 3.07 -5.23
CA SER A 78 22.45 2.59 -6.30
C SER A 78 21.75 2.51 -7.65
N ARG A 79 20.42 2.40 -7.65
CA ARG A 79 19.60 2.19 -8.85
C ARG A 79 18.24 2.86 -8.73
N ALA A 80 17.79 3.44 -9.84
CA ALA A 80 16.41 3.84 -10.03
C ALA A 80 15.90 3.26 -11.36
N PHE A 81 14.68 2.74 -11.38
CA PHE A 81 14.10 2.12 -12.57
C PHE A 81 12.57 2.16 -12.53
N PHE A 82 11.95 2.05 -13.70
CA PHE A 82 10.51 1.94 -13.84
C PHE A 82 10.07 0.48 -13.87
N GLY A 83 8.97 0.16 -13.19
CA GLY A 83 8.27 -1.11 -13.29
C GLY A 83 6.88 -0.89 -13.88
N GLY A 84 6.54 -1.66 -14.91
CA GLY A 84 5.20 -1.71 -15.48
C GLY A 84 4.51 -3.02 -15.10
N PHE A 85 3.23 -2.95 -14.78
CA PHE A 85 2.42 -4.07 -14.33
C PHE A 85 1.15 -4.15 -15.15
N ASP A 86 0.80 -5.33 -15.62
CA ASP A 86 -0.46 -5.54 -16.31
C ASP A 86 -1.66 -5.28 -15.38
N ALA A 87 -2.81 -4.97 -15.96
CA ALA A 87 -4.05 -4.92 -15.23
C ALA A 87 -4.27 -6.24 -14.49
N ARG A 88 -4.69 -6.16 -13.21
CA ARG A 88 -4.96 -7.32 -12.33
C ARG A 88 -3.74 -8.20 -12.03
N TRP A 89 -2.52 -7.71 -12.29
CA TRP A 89 -1.31 -8.41 -11.88
C TRP A 89 -1.37 -8.76 -10.38
N GLY A 90 -0.97 -9.99 -10.01
CA GLY A 90 -1.00 -10.48 -8.63
C GLY A 90 -2.36 -10.94 -8.11
N SER A 91 -3.45 -10.88 -8.90
CA SER A 91 -4.76 -11.40 -8.46
C SER A 91 -4.72 -12.90 -8.14
N HIS A 92 -3.99 -13.68 -8.93
CA HIS A 92 -3.74 -15.11 -8.66
C HIS A 92 -3.01 -15.32 -7.34
N ASP A 93 -2.04 -14.46 -7.01
CA ASP A 93 -1.27 -14.57 -5.76
C ASP A 93 -2.17 -14.27 -4.55
N LEU A 94 -3.08 -13.31 -4.66
CA LEU A 94 -4.06 -13.01 -3.64
C LEU A 94 -5.02 -14.20 -3.41
N GLU A 95 -5.55 -14.79 -4.48
CA GLU A 95 -6.45 -15.94 -4.40
C GLU A 95 -5.80 -17.15 -3.75
N ASN A 96 -4.50 -17.38 -3.99
CA ASN A 96 -3.74 -18.51 -3.49
C ASN A 96 -2.88 -18.18 -2.26
N ARG A 97 -2.94 -16.95 -1.74
CA ARG A 97 -2.15 -16.46 -0.60
C ARG A 97 -0.64 -16.63 -0.78
N LEU A 98 -0.16 -16.36 -1.99
CA LEU A 98 1.25 -16.48 -2.36
C LEU A 98 1.98 -15.16 -2.06
N ASN A 99 2.50 -15.05 -0.83
CA ASN A 99 3.32 -13.92 -0.44
C ASN A 99 4.71 -14.01 -1.08
N HIS A 100 5.31 -12.86 -1.36
CA HIS A 100 6.69 -12.78 -1.83
C HIS A 100 7.43 -11.66 -1.07
N PRO A 101 8.66 -11.93 -0.58
CA PRO A 101 9.48 -10.89 0.01
C PRO A 101 10.01 -9.96 -1.07
N THR A 102 10.28 -8.71 -0.70
CA THR A 102 10.95 -7.80 -1.61
C THR A 102 12.40 -8.24 -1.87
N PRO A 103 12.91 -8.14 -3.11
CA PRO A 103 14.27 -8.63 -3.41
C PRO A 103 15.39 -7.78 -2.78
N ALA A 104 15.11 -6.53 -2.46
CA ALA A 104 16.01 -5.62 -1.75
C ALA A 104 15.20 -4.48 -1.13
N THR A 105 15.71 -3.89 -0.04
CA THR A 105 15.13 -2.67 0.51
C THR A 105 15.08 -1.57 -0.55
N GLN A 106 13.89 -1.00 -0.76
CA GLN A 106 13.67 -0.02 -1.82
C GLN A 106 12.47 0.87 -1.53
N PHE A 107 12.46 2.06 -2.15
CA PHE A 107 11.26 2.86 -2.26
C PHE A 107 10.50 2.50 -3.52
N GLY A 108 9.16 2.56 -3.42
CA GLY A 108 8.26 2.57 -4.56
C GLY A 108 7.48 3.88 -4.58
N ILE A 109 7.32 4.44 -5.76
CA ILE A 109 6.52 5.64 -6.00
C ILE A 109 5.48 5.28 -7.04
N VAL A 110 4.20 5.41 -6.71
CA VAL A 110 3.12 5.12 -7.65
C VAL A 110 3.00 6.27 -8.65
N LEU A 111 3.23 5.96 -9.91
CA LEU A 111 3.11 6.93 -11.01
C LEU A 111 1.72 6.86 -11.65
N GLN A 112 1.19 5.63 -11.82
CA GLN A 112 -0.11 5.38 -12.44
C GLN A 112 -0.70 4.07 -11.93
N GLY A 113 -2.04 3.97 -11.94
CA GLY A 113 -2.78 2.80 -11.49
C GLY A 113 -3.03 2.81 -9.98
N ILE A 114 -3.62 1.72 -9.50
CA ILE A 114 -3.90 1.48 -8.08
C ILE A 114 -3.22 0.17 -7.70
N PHE A 115 -2.45 0.21 -6.63
CA PHE A 115 -1.77 -0.96 -6.07
C PHE A 115 -2.35 -1.27 -4.70
N SER A 116 -2.90 -2.46 -4.51
CA SER A 116 -3.33 -2.97 -3.22
C SER A 116 -2.25 -3.89 -2.68
N ILE A 117 -1.64 -3.53 -1.55
CA ILE A 117 -0.62 -4.34 -0.89
C ILE A 117 -1.22 -4.92 0.38
N THR A 118 -1.14 -6.25 0.52
CA THR A 118 -1.61 -7.00 1.70
C THR A 118 -0.41 -7.61 2.42
N THR A 119 -0.26 -7.28 3.68
CA THR A 119 0.78 -7.82 4.57
C THR A 119 0.35 -9.15 5.19
N THR A 120 1.27 -9.90 5.75
CA THR A 120 0.97 -11.24 6.30
C THR A 120 0.20 -11.19 7.63
N ASP A 121 0.10 -10.03 8.26
CA ASP A 121 -0.82 -9.79 9.40
C ASP A 121 -2.26 -9.48 8.95
N GLY A 122 -2.50 -9.37 7.63
CA GLY A 122 -3.81 -9.19 7.02
C GLY A 122 -4.20 -7.73 6.75
N GLU A 123 -3.35 -6.75 7.10
CA GLU A 123 -3.62 -5.35 6.73
C GLU A 123 -3.47 -5.17 5.22
N THR A 124 -4.42 -4.46 4.60
CA THR A 124 -4.36 -4.08 3.18
C THR A 124 -4.39 -2.58 3.02
N ARG A 125 -3.44 -2.04 2.28
CA ARG A 125 -3.42 -0.61 1.90
C ARG A 125 -3.52 -0.45 0.39
N GLN A 126 -4.34 0.52 -0.04
CA GLN A 126 -4.41 0.96 -1.43
C GLN A 126 -3.47 2.15 -1.64
N LEU A 127 -2.52 1.98 -2.54
CA LEU A 127 -1.57 3.00 -2.96
C LEU A 127 -2.00 3.53 -4.33
N ARG A 128 -2.09 4.86 -4.44
CA ARG A 128 -2.57 5.58 -5.62
C ARG A 128 -1.45 6.46 -6.19
N PRO A 129 -1.58 7.02 -7.39
CA PRO A 129 -0.61 7.98 -7.93
C PRO A 129 -0.24 9.06 -6.92
N GLY A 130 1.08 9.26 -6.72
CA GLY A 130 1.65 10.13 -5.69
C GLY A 130 1.96 9.43 -4.35
N SER A 131 1.45 8.21 -4.12
CA SER A 131 1.83 7.44 -2.92
C SER A 131 3.29 7.05 -2.98
N VAL A 132 4.00 7.25 -1.87
CA VAL A 132 5.37 6.77 -1.65
C VAL A 132 5.32 5.67 -0.58
N PHE A 133 6.03 4.60 -0.81
CA PHE A 133 6.14 3.51 0.15
C PHE A 133 7.55 2.94 0.17
N ARG A 134 7.96 2.36 1.29
CA ARG A 134 9.25 1.72 1.47
C ARG A 134 9.06 0.25 1.79
N LEU A 135 9.72 -0.60 1.03
CA LEU A 135 9.71 -2.05 1.20
C LEU A 135 11.00 -2.46 1.93
N GLU A 136 10.87 -3.08 3.10
CA GLU A 136 11.96 -3.59 3.94
C GLU A 136 11.76 -5.06 4.33
N ASP A 137 10.75 -5.69 3.76
CA ASP A 137 10.37 -7.09 4.01
C ASP A 137 11.18 -8.06 3.14
N THR A 138 12.50 -7.91 3.15
CA THR A 138 13.42 -8.82 2.44
C THR A 138 13.46 -10.21 3.08
N SER A 139 13.90 -11.23 2.31
CA SER A 139 14.13 -12.57 2.86
C SER A 139 15.03 -12.49 4.11
N PRO A 140 14.70 -13.21 5.23
CA PRO A 140 13.76 -14.35 5.33
C PRO A 140 12.32 -13.97 5.72
N CYS A 141 11.89 -12.72 5.58
CA CYS A 141 10.51 -12.32 5.84
C CYS A 141 9.53 -13.09 4.96
N LYS A 142 8.31 -13.31 5.45
CA LYS A 142 7.25 -13.98 4.66
C LYS A 142 6.78 -13.15 3.46
N GLY A 143 7.05 -11.84 3.45
CA GLY A 143 6.72 -10.96 2.34
C GLY A 143 5.29 -10.44 2.37
N HIS A 144 4.81 -10.03 1.22
CA HIS A 144 3.51 -9.40 1.03
C HIS A 144 2.88 -9.88 -0.29
N ILE A 145 1.62 -9.52 -0.52
CA ILE A 145 0.94 -9.71 -1.80
C ILE A 145 0.64 -8.33 -2.37
N THR A 146 0.97 -8.11 -3.64
CA THR A 146 0.63 -6.89 -4.37
C THR A 146 -0.36 -7.22 -5.49
N VAL A 147 -1.46 -6.49 -5.57
CA VAL A 147 -2.45 -6.61 -6.66
C VAL A 147 -2.61 -5.25 -7.33
N VAL A 148 -2.56 -5.25 -8.65
CA VAL A 148 -2.85 -4.09 -9.48
C VAL A 148 -4.35 -4.05 -9.82
N GLY A 149 -4.92 -2.86 -9.88
CA GLY A 149 -6.32 -2.66 -10.23
C GLY A 149 -6.66 -3.04 -11.68
N ASP A 150 -7.85 -2.65 -12.13
CA ASP A 150 -8.38 -3.02 -13.47
C ASP A 150 -7.69 -2.28 -14.64
N GLN A 151 -6.74 -1.40 -14.36
CA GLN A 151 -5.90 -0.71 -15.34
C GLN A 151 -4.43 -1.02 -15.11
N PRO A 152 -3.58 -1.02 -16.13
CA PRO A 152 -2.12 -1.16 -15.94
C PRO A 152 -1.57 -0.15 -14.95
N GLY A 153 -0.58 -0.57 -14.16
CA GLY A 153 0.08 0.25 -13.16
C GLY A 153 1.56 0.48 -13.46
N TYR A 154 2.06 1.64 -13.04
CA TYR A 154 3.48 1.97 -13.18
C TYR A 154 4.02 2.48 -11.85
N LEU A 155 5.18 1.96 -11.49
CA LEU A 155 5.96 2.38 -10.32
C LEU A 155 7.34 2.90 -10.75
N MET A 156 7.88 3.82 -9.98
CA MET A 156 9.31 4.07 -9.94
C MET A 156 9.87 3.43 -8.69
N PHE A 157 10.91 2.63 -8.85
CA PHE A 157 11.66 2.04 -7.74
C PHE A 157 13.00 2.75 -7.57
N VAL A 158 13.41 2.93 -6.30
CA VAL A 158 14.71 3.51 -5.91
C VAL A 158 15.34 2.60 -4.85
N ARG A 159 16.52 2.04 -5.14
CA ARG A 159 17.27 1.14 -4.25
C ARG A 159 18.79 1.27 -4.35
#